data_74f2c825122ecddc558d2c8462fee120
#
_entry.id   74f2c825122ecddc558d2c8462fee120
#
_cell.length_a   1.000
_cell.length_b   1.000
_cell.length_c   1.000
_cell.angle_alpha   90.00
_cell.angle_beta   90.00
_cell.angle_gamma   90.00
#
_symmetry.space_group_name_H-M   'P 1'
#
loop_
_entity.id
_entity.type
_entity.pdbx_description
1 polymer ?
#
loop_
_entity_poly.entity_id
_entity_poly.type
_entity_poly.pdbx_seq_one_letter_code
_entity_poly.pdbx_strand_id
1 'polypeptide(L)'
;MKLNVLSAAVIAGLTMSSCNSAKNTKENAAVNSIESEHGVSVTEKLPYQLAKNYFVKNTYKNDQIEILKITTQDKFDEVFGMAATMVESGRTTKIDFLKQYVIAVIGVVTNKETEFVVNDLRKVDNEILFNYSLSEGKEMSFTIQPSLIITVGNNYNGELKVEKK
;
A
#
# COMPACT_ATOMS: atom_id res chain seq x y z
N MET A 1 36.90 32.73 29.93
CA MET A 1 36.43 33.10 31.31
C MET A 1 35.40 32.08 31.68
N LYS A 2 35.76 31.12 32.49
CA LYS A 2 35.37 30.96 33.92
C LYS A 2 33.83 30.83 34.07
N LEU A 3 33.20 29.91 34.76
CA LEU A 3 33.56 28.92 35.74
C LEU A 3 32.32 28.06 36.07
N ASN A 4 32.51 26.78 36.27
CA ASN A 4 31.89 25.82 37.18
C ASN A 4 30.65 26.27 38.03
N VAL A 5 29.68 25.36 38.26
CA VAL A 5 29.52 24.75 39.58
C VAL A 5 28.76 23.42 39.52
N LEU A 6 29.35 22.40 40.08
CA LEU A 6 28.78 21.12 40.55
C LEU A 6 27.71 21.38 41.63
N SER A 7 26.69 20.55 41.73
CA SER A 7 26.16 20.14 43.02
C SER A 7 25.55 18.74 42.96
N ALA A 8 26.13 17.83 43.66
CA ALA A 8 25.66 16.50 43.97
C ALA A 8 24.78 16.54 45.24
N ALA A 9 23.72 15.75 45.27
CA ALA A 9 23.10 15.35 46.54
C ALA A 9 22.60 13.92 46.44
N VAL A 10 23.28 13.09 47.20
CA VAL A 10 22.95 11.71 47.58
C VAL A 10 22.01 11.75 48.77
N ILE A 11 20.93 10.98 48.77
CA ILE A 11 20.26 10.52 49.98
C ILE A 11 19.86 9.05 49.82
N ALA A 12 20.40 8.25 50.71
CA ALA A 12 20.18 6.82 50.92
C ALA A 12 19.09 6.60 51.96
N GLY A 13 18.54 5.40 51.99
CA GLY A 13 17.84 4.80 53.13
C GLY A 13 16.39 4.41 52.81
N LEU A 14 15.80 3.35 53.26
CA LEU A 14 16.12 2.21 54.10
C LEU A 14 15.11 1.08 53.82
N THR A 15 15.55 -0.13 53.97
CA THR A 15 14.90 -1.43 54.04
C THR A 15 13.68 -1.52 54.96
N MET A 16 12.67 -2.35 54.59
CA MET A 16 11.95 -3.18 55.56
C MET A 16 11.59 -4.53 54.93
N SER A 17 12.21 -5.56 55.48
CA SER A 17 11.85 -6.96 55.37
C SER A 17 10.54 -7.25 56.09
N SER A 18 9.72 -8.13 55.55
CA SER A 18 8.86 -8.99 56.35
C SER A 18 8.67 -10.35 55.69
N CYS A 19 9.32 -11.34 56.23
CA CYS A 19 9.03 -12.76 56.04
C CYS A 19 7.73 -13.13 56.73
N ASN A 20 6.91 -13.99 56.17
CA ASN A 20 6.40 -15.12 56.95
C ASN A 20 6.09 -16.35 56.09
N SER A 21 6.50 -17.45 56.67
CA SER A 21 6.52 -18.85 56.22
C SER A 21 5.13 -19.48 56.02
N ALA A 22 4.95 -20.42 55.12
CA ALA A 22 5.07 -21.86 55.36
C ALA A 22 4.44 -22.73 54.25
N LYS A 23 5.22 -23.68 53.76
CA LYS A 23 4.92 -25.09 53.37
C LYS A 23 3.84 -25.35 52.30
N ASN A 24 4.11 -25.95 51.18
CA ASN A 24 4.54 -27.32 50.88
C ASN A 24 4.65 -27.59 49.38
N THR A 25 5.74 -28.10 48.95
CA THR A 25 6.02 -29.22 48.03
C THR A 25 5.05 -29.45 46.84
N LYS A 26 5.51 -29.21 45.59
CA LYS A 26 5.84 -30.24 44.60
C LYS A 26 6.50 -29.62 43.38
N GLU A 27 7.63 -30.16 43.08
CA GLU A 27 8.37 -30.07 41.83
C GLU A 27 7.47 -30.24 40.61
N ASN A 28 7.53 -29.27 39.69
CA ASN A 28 7.45 -29.56 38.25
C ASN A 28 8.13 -28.43 37.54
N ALA A 29 9.18 -28.80 36.83
CA ALA A 29 9.90 -27.97 35.90
C ALA A 29 8.93 -27.49 34.80
N ALA A 30 8.56 -26.23 34.87
CA ALA A 30 7.92 -25.56 33.72
C ALA A 30 9.03 -24.87 32.93
N VAL A 31 9.34 -25.45 31.80
CA VAL A 31 10.09 -24.87 30.71
C VAL A 31 9.48 -23.52 30.41
N ASN A 32 10.26 -22.46 30.59
CA ASN A 32 9.94 -21.11 30.15
C ASN A 32 9.99 -21.08 28.63
N SER A 33 8.90 -21.47 27.98
CA SER A 33 8.68 -21.17 26.58
C SER A 33 8.47 -19.66 26.51
N ILE A 34 9.47 -18.97 25.98
CA ILE A 34 9.34 -17.62 25.47
C ILE A 34 8.31 -17.73 24.33
N GLU A 35 7.05 -17.43 24.62
CA GLU A 35 6.09 -17.12 23.58
C GLU A 35 6.62 -15.86 22.87
N SER A 36 7.12 -16.08 21.67
CA SER A 36 7.32 -14.99 20.72
C SER A 36 5.95 -14.36 20.50
N GLU A 37 5.77 -13.13 20.96
CA GLU A 37 4.63 -12.31 20.60
C GLU A 37 4.51 -12.33 19.06
N HIS A 38 3.52 -13.04 18.55
CA HIS A 38 3.07 -12.89 17.18
C HIS A 38 2.55 -11.47 17.10
N GLY A 39 3.35 -10.59 16.50
CA GLY A 39 2.92 -9.24 16.17
C GLY A 39 1.62 -9.34 15.39
N VAL A 40 0.54 -8.78 15.94
CA VAL A 40 -0.75 -8.69 15.24
C VAL A 40 -0.53 -7.80 14.04
N SER A 41 -0.39 -8.39 12.87
CA SER A 41 -0.33 -7.67 11.60
C SER A 41 -1.65 -6.92 11.41
N VAL A 42 -1.58 -5.61 11.39
CA VAL A 42 -2.76 -4.75 11.20
C VAL A 42 -3.09 -4.71 9.73
N THR A 43 -4.22 -5.31 9.37
CA THR A 43 -4.74 -5.28 7.99
C THR A 43 -5.85 -4.24 7.87
N GLU A 44 -5.67 -3.27 6.98
CA GLU A 44 -6.63 -2.21 6.69
C GLU A 44 -7.02 -2.22 5.22
N LYS A 45 -8.33 -2.28 4.92
CA LYS A 45 -8.83 -2.11 3.54
C LYS A 45 -8.73 -0.65 3.14
N LEU A 46 -8.09 -0.39 2.00
CA LEU A 46 -7.84 0.96 1.54
C LEU A 46 -8.95 1.47 0.61
N PRO A 47 -9.42 2.71 0.81
CA PRO A 47 -10.29 3.37 -0.13
C PRO A 47 -9.51 3.77 -1.38
N TYR A 48 -10.14 3.62 -2.55
CA TYR A 48 -9.60 4.06 -3.82
C TYR A 48 -10.71 4.63 -4.71
N GLN A 49 -10.32 5.37 -5.74
CA GLN A 49 -11.22 5.84 -6.80
C GLN A 49 -10.70 5.39 -8.16
N LEU A 50 -11.61 4.98 -9.04
CA LEU A 50 -11.26 4.71 -10.44
C LEU A 50 -11.05 6.05 -11.16
N ALA A 51 -9.88 6.22 -11.75
CA ALA A 51 -9.61 7.34 -12.63
C ALA A 51 -10.05 6.98 -14.07
N LYS A 52 -11.01 7.73 -14.59
CA LYS A 52 -11.68 7.48 -15.87
C LYS A 52 -11.24 8.47 -16.95
N ASN A 53 -11.42 8.05 -18.20
CA ASN A 53 -11.18 8.88 -19.39
C ASN A 53 -9.70 9.25 -19.59
N TYR A 54 -8.85 8.26 -19.33
CA TYR A 54 -7.45 8.25 -19.71
C TYR A 54 -7.19 7.10 -20.68
N PHE A 55 -6.16 7.24 -21.50
CA PHE A 55 -5.65 6.19 -22.38
C PHE A 55 -4.13 6.09 -22.25
N VAL A 56 -3.59 4.92 -22.52
CA VAL A 56 -2.13 4.72 -22.60
C VAL A 56 -1.64 5.35 -23.91
N LYS A 57 -0.65 6.25 -23.81
CA LYS A 57 -0.09 6.91 -24.99
C LYS A 57 0.56 5.92 -25.94
N ASN A 58 0.40 6.12 -27.25
CA ASN A 58 1.02 5.27 -28.27
C ASN A 58 2.56 5.26 -28.23
N THR A 59 3.17 6.23 -27.56
CA THR A 59 4.61 6.29 -27.30
C THR A 59 5.07 5.37 -26.18
N TYR A 60 4.16 4.95 -25.30
CA TYR A 60 4.44 4.00 -24.24
C TYR A 60 4.32 2.56 -24.77
N LYS A 61 5.35 1.77 -24.61
CA LYS A 61 5.42 0.37 -25.08
C LYS A 61 5.79 -0.55 -23.93
N ASN A 62 5.09 -1.67 -23.86
CA ASN A 62 5.37 -2.77 -22.95
C ASN A 62 5.10 -4.11 -23.63
N ASP A 63 5.89 -5.11 -23.30
CA ASP A 63 5.77 -6.47 -23.83
C ASP A 63 5.03 -7.41 -22.88
N GLN A 64 4.75 -6.95 -21.67
CA GLN A 64 4.03 -7.68 -20.62
C GLN A 64 3.13 -6.72 -19.85
N ILE A 65 2.23 -7.27 -19.02
CA ILE A 65 1.43 -6.46 -18.11
C ILE A 65 2.36 -5.77 -17.12
N GLU A 66 2.25 -4.46 -17.02
CA GLU A 66 3.01 -3.65 -16.07
C GLU A 66 2.10 -3.06 -15.02
N ILE A 67 2.60 -2.99 -13.79
CA ILE A 67 1.93 -2.33 -12.69
C ILE A 67 2.84 -1.22 -12.18
N LEU A 68 2.32 0.02 -12.20
CA LEU A 68 3.07 1.21 -11.82
C LEU A 68 2.45 1.87 -10.60
N LYS A 69 3.27 2.23 -9.61
CA LYS A 69 2.94 3.21 -8.59
C LYS A 69 3.49 4.57 -9.02
N ILE A 70 2.59 5.50 -9.35
CA ILE A 70 2.93 6.82 -9.91
C ILE A 70 2.60 7.87 -8.87
N THR A 71 3.60 8.68 -8.51
CA THR A 71 3.49 9.68 -7.43
C THR A 71 3.63 11.12 -7.93
N THR A 72 3.87 11.33 -9.23
CA THR A 72 4.06 12.65 -9.83
C THR A 72 3.25 12.81 -11.11
N GLN A 73 2.86 14.05 -11.41
CA GLN A 73 2.16 14.40 -12.64
C GLN A 73 3.02 14.09 -13.88
N ASP A 74 4.31 14.45 -13.86
CA ASP A 74 5.21 14.25 -15.00
C ASP A 74 5.29 12.77 -15.39
N LYS A 75 5.44 11.89 -14.38
CA LYS A 75 5.47 10.44 -14.63
C LYS A 75 4.14 9.90 -15.14
N PHE A 76 3.03 10.46 -14.67
CA PHE A 76 1.71 10.12 -15.17
C PHE A 76 1.54 10.54 -16.63
N ASP A 77 1.97 11.76 -16.96
CA ASP A 77 1.87 12.32 -18.31
C ASP A 77 2.83 11.66 -19.33
N GLU A 78 3.90 11.01 -18.87
CA GLU A 78 4.72 10.14 -19.75
C GLU A 78 3.93 8.96 -20.28
N VAL A 79 3.05 8.38 -19.45
CA VAL A 79 2.34 7.13 -19.74
C VAL A 79 0.95 7.38 -20.30
N PHE A 80 0.21 8.32 -19.71
CA PHE A 80 -1.20 8.51 -19.98
C PHE A 80 -1.51 9.82 -20.67
N GLY A 81 -2.54 9.79 -21.54
CA GLY A 81 -3.17 10.95 -22.12
C GLY A 81 -4.63 11.04 -21.70
N MET A 82 -5.17 12.26 -21.68
CA MET A 82 -6.60 12.49 -21.43
C MET A 82 -7.41 12.18 -22.69
N ALA A 83 -8.46 11.37 -22.56
CA ALA A 83 -9.42 11.16 -23.61
C ALA A 83 -10.32 12.41 -23.72
N ALA A 84 -10.33 13.03 -24.88
CA ALA A 84 -11.25 14.13 -25.16
C ALA A 84 -12.67 13.57 -25.34
N THR A 85 -13.59 13.99 -24.49
CA THR A 85 -14.99 13.62 -24.61
C THR A 85 -15.86 14.86 -24.72
N MET A 86 -16.85 14.84 -25.62
CA MET A 86 -17.77 15.96 -25.83
C MET A 86 -18.93 16.00 -24.85
N VAL A 87 -19.08 14.98 -24.00
CA VAL A 87 -20.19 14.87 -23.05
C VAL A 87 -19.73 15.11 -21.61
N GLU A 88 -20.59 15.70 -20.81
CA GLU A 88 -20.28 16.05 -19.41
C GLU A 88 -19.93 14.82 -18.56
N SER A 89 -20.55 13.68 -18.82
CA SER A 89 -20.23 12.38 -18.20
C SER A 89 -18.86 11.83 -18.59
N GLY A 90 -18.24 12.39 -19.62
CA GLY A 90 -16.92 12.01 -20.13
C GLY A 90 -15.76 12.85 -19.58
N ARG A 91 -15.98 13.66 -18.56
CA ARG A 91 -14.87 14.41 -17.96
C ARG A 91 -13.82 13.48 -17.35
N THR A 92 -12.58 13.79 -17.65
CA THR A 92 -11.43 13.09 -17.09
C THR A 92 -11.40 13.29 -15.57
N THR A 93 -11.20 12.21 -14.85
CA THR A 93 -11.02 12.26 -13.38
C THR A 93 -9.80 13.11 -13.05
N LYS A 94 -9.97 14.17 -12.26
CA LYS A 94 -8.85 14.99 -11.80
C LYS A 94 -8.04 14.21 -10.77
N ILE A 95 -6.72 14.19 -10.96
CA ILE A 95 -5.76 13.56 -10.05
C ILE A 95 -4.93 14.66 -9.40
N ASP A 96 -4.91 14.70 -8.06
CA ASP A 96 -4.12 15.66 -7.27
C ASP A 96 -2.96 14.91 -6.58
N PHE A 97 -1.79 14.90 -7.21
CA PHE A 97 -0.61 14.21 -6.70
C PHE A 97 -0.05 14.77 -5.37
N LEU A 98 -0.53 15.92 -4.92
CA LEU A 98 -0.22 16.41 -3.56
C LEU A 98 -0.98 15.63 -2.48
N LYS A 99 -2.13 15.01 -2.84
CA LYS A 99 -3.02 14.32 -1.89
C LYS A 99 -3.12 12.82 -2.14
N GLN A 100 -2.76 12.37 -3.34
CA GLN A 100 -2.95 10.97 -3.75
C GLN A 100 -1.85 10.52 -4.71
N TYR A 101 -1.67 9.23 -4.80
CA TYR A 101 -0.86 8.59 -5.83
C TYR A 101 -1.74 7.68 -6.68
N VAL A 102 -1.20 7.24 -7.80
CA VAL A 102 -1.86 6.33 -8.74
C VAL A 102 -1.25 4.94 -8.63
N ILE A 103 -2.10 3.92 -8.68
CA ILE A 103 -1.73 2.55 -9.06
C ILE A 103 -2.35 2.30 -10.42
N ALA A 104 -1.52 1.97 -11.40
CA ALA A 104 -1.95 1.68 -12.76
C ALA A 104 -1.57 0.27 -13.17
N VAL A 105 -2.50 -0.46 -13.80
CA VAL A 105 -2.24 -1.71 -14.51
C VAL A 105 -2.31 -1.40 -15.98
N ILE A 106 -1.28 -1.74 -16.75
CA ILE A 106 -1.18 -1.48 -18.17
C ILE A 106 -1.02 -2.82 -18.89
N GLY A 107 -1.99 -3.15 -19.73
CA GLY A 107 -1.94 -4.34 -20.55
C GLY A 107 -1.08 -4.17 -21.79
N VAL A 108 -0.80 -5.28 -22.46
CA VAL A 108 -0.21 -5.27 -23.79
C VAL A 108 -1.27 -4.90 -24.83
N VAL A 109 -0.82 -4.40 -25.97
CA VAL A 109 -1.71 -4.14 -27.12
C VAL A 109 -2.37 -5.45 -27.56
N THR A 110 -3.69 -5.44 -27.68
CA THR A 110 -4.49 -6.62 -28.03
C THR A 110 -5.69 -6.26 -28.91
N ASN A 111 -6.18 -7.21 -29.69
CA ASN A 111 -7.46 -7.11 -30.40
C ASN A 111 -8.61 -7.76 -29.64
N LYS A 112 -8.40 -8.21 -28.40
CA LYS A 112 -9.46 -8.77 -27.56
C LYS A 112 -10.04 -7.69 -26.65
N GLU A 113 -11.34 -7.76 -26.45
CA GLU A 113 -11.99 -7.04 -25.37
C GLU A 113 -11.35 -7.46 -24.05
N THR A 114 -10.74 -6.52 -23.37
CA THR A 114 -9.91 -6.82 -22.17
C THR A 114 -10.22 -5.84 -21.07
N GLU A 115 -10.54 -6.36 -19.88
CA GLU A 115 -10.86 -5.58 -18.72
C GLU A 115 -10.03 -6.02 -17.50
N PHE A 116 -9.52 -5.03 -16.77
CA PHE A 116 -8.89 -5.22 -15.46
C PHE A 116 -9.85 -4.80 -14.36
N VAL A 117 -9.96 -5.62 -13.32
CA VAL A 117 -10.84 -5.37 -12.18
C VAL A 117 -10.06 -5.41 -10.89
N VAL A 118 -10.26 -4.44 -10.01
CA VAL A 118 -9.70 -4.46 -8.65
C VAL A 118 -10.50 -5.45 -7.82
N ASN A 119 -9.85 -6.48 -7.32
CA ASN A 119 -10.47 -7.45 -6.41
C ASN A 119 -10.29 -7.03 -4.95
N ASP A 120 -9.08 -6.54 -4.61
CA ASP A 120 -8.76 -6.12 -3.26
C ASP A 120 -7.62 -5.10 -3.25
N LEU A 121 -7.70 -4.17 -2.32
CA LEU A 121 -6.63 -3.22 -2.01
C LEU A 121 -6.58 -3.03 -0.50
N ARG A 122 -5.48 -3.42 0.12
CA ARG A 122 -5.33 -3.35 1.57
C ARG A 122 -3.91 -2.98 1.96
N LYS A 123 -3.76 -2.42 3.14
CA LYS A 123 -2.48 -2.21 3.79
C LYS A 123 -2.26 -3.28 4.83
N VAL A 124 -1.07 -3.86 4.83
CA VAL A 124 -0.59 -4.79 5.84
C VAL A 124 0.78 -4.29 6.27
N ASP A 125 0.89 -3.79 7.48
CA ASP A 125 2.08 -3.15 8.01
C ASP A 125 2.58 -2.01 7.12
N ASN A 126 3.71 -2.16 6.44
CA ASN A 126 4.26 -1.17 5.51
C ASN A 126 4.07 -1.55 4.02
N GLU A 127 3.25 -2.55 3.73
CA GLU A 127 2.98 -3.01 2.37
C GLU A 127 1.56 -2.64 1.94
N ILE A 128 1.43 -2.28 0.67
CA ILE A 128 0.15 -2.10 -0.02
C ILE A 128 -0.06 -3.34 -0.88
N LEU A 129 -0.97 -4.20 -0.48
CA LEU A 129 -1.34 -5.40 -1.22
C LEU A 129 -2.44 -5.05 -2.23
N PHE A 130 -2.11 -5.14 -3.50
CA PHE A 130 -3.02 -4.87 -4.61
C PHE A 130 -3.32 -6.16 -5.36
N ASN A 131 -4.57 -6.57 -5.34
CA ASN A 131 -5.05 -7.77 -6.04
C ASN A 131 -5.99 -7.35 -7.17
N TYR A 132 -5.73 -7.86 -8.37
CA TYR A 132 -6.56 -7.60 -9.54
C TYR A 132 -6.77 -8.87 -10.36
N SER A 133 -7.81 -8.87 -11.16
CA SER A 133 -8.07 -9.90 -12.17
C SER A 133 -8.12 -9.28 -13.56
N LEU A 134 -7.88 -10.13 -14.53
CA LEU A 134 -7.98 -9.84 -15.96
C LEU A 134 -9.08 -10.72 -16.55
N SER A 135 -10.01 -10.11 -17.30
CA SER A 135 -10.94 -10.85 -18.14
C SER A 135 -10.70 -10.52 -19.60
N GLU A 136 -10.79 -11.52 -20.46
CA GLU A 136 -10.72 -11.36 -21.92
C GLU A 136 -12.05 -11.79 -22.53
N GLY A 137 -12.56 -10.99 -23.41
CA GLY A 137 -13.79 -11.22 -24.15
C GLY A 137 -13.53 -11.59 -25.62
N LYS A 138 -14.41 -11.12 -26.47
CA LYS A 138 -14.38 -11.39 -27.93
C LYS A 138 -13.27 -10.62 -28.63
N GLU A 139 -12.87 -11.13 -29.80
CA GLU A 139 -12.01 -10.40 -30.72
C GLU A 139 -12.74 -9.20 -31.32
N MET A 140 -12.01 -8.10 -31.46
CA MET A 140 -12.45 -6.85 -32.06
C MET A 140 -11.74 -6.63 -33.40
N SER A 141 -12.32 -5.79 -34.26
CA SER A 141 -11.71 -5.39 -35.54
C SER A 141 -10.60 -4.33 -35.39
N PHE A 142 -10.33 -3.89 -34.19
CA PHE A 142 -9.30 -2.90 -33.84
C PHE A 142 -8.51 -3.35 -32.62
N THR A 143 -7.37 -2.71 -32.38
CA THR A 143 -6.54 -3.00 -31.21
C THR A 143 -6.72 -1.92 -30.15
N ILE A 144 -6.59 -2.34 -28.89
CA ILE A 144 -6.56 -1.48 -27.72
C ILE A 144 -5.30 -1.77 -26.90
N GLN A 145 -4.90 -0.83 -26.06
CA GLN A 145 -3.99 -1.08 -24.95
C GLN A 145 -4.79 -0.87 -23.64
N PRO A 146 -5.29 -1.97 -23.05
CA PRO A 146 -6.17 -1.86 -21.90
C PRO A 146 -5.41 -1.35 -20.66
N SER A 147 -6.08 -0.56 -19.84
CA SER A 147 -5.50 -0.09 -18.58
C SER A 147 -6.55 0.06 -17.50
N LEU A 148 -6.10 -0.11 -16.26
CA LEU A 148 -6.85 0.21 -15.05
C LEU A 148 -6.06 1.25 -14.27
N ILE A 149 -6.69 2.34 -13.89
CA ILE A 149 -6.06 3.42 -13.12
C ILE A 149 -6.89 3.66 -11.88
N ILE A 150 -6.27 3.54 -10.71
CA ILE A 150 -6.88 3.89 -9.43
C ILE A 150 -6.06 4.95 -8.72
N THR A 151 -6.71 5.79 -7.93
CA THR A 151 -6.07 6.76 -7.05
C THR A 151 -6.24 6.36 -5.59
N VAL A 152 -5.19 6.52 -4.81
CA VAL A 152 -5.11 6.18 -3.38
C VAL A 152 -4.53 7.38 -2.63
N GLY A 153 -5.08 7.68 -1.46
CA GLY A 153 -4.61 8.82 -0.65
C GLY A 153 -3.17 8.64 -0.16
N ASN A 154 -2.39 9.73 -0.15
CA ASN A 154 -0.97 9.71 0.27
C ASN A 154 -0.77 9.35 1.75
N ASN A 155 -1.82 9.42 2.58
CA ASN A 155 -1.80 8.92 3.95
C ASN A 155 -1.66 7.38 4.03
N TYR A 156 -1.99 6.67 2.95
CA TYR A 156 -1.81 5.23 2.80
C TYR A 156 -0.57 4.95 1.97
N ASN A 157 0.60 5.14 2.53
CA ASN A 157 1.85 4.84 1.83
C ASN A 157 2.44 3.50 2.27
N GLY A 158 3.21 2.87 1.39
CA GLY A 158 3.87 1.58 1.61
C GLY A 158 4.48 1.04 0.33
N GLU A 159 5.17 -0.07 0.43
CA GLU A 159 5.68 -0.80 -0.72
C GLU A 159 4.53 -1.51 -1.45
N LEU A 160 4.43 -1.33 -2.76
CA LEU A 160 3.39 -1.99 -3.56
C LEU A 160 3.76 -3.46 -3.82
N LYS A 161 2.92 -4.36 -3.34
CA LYS A 161 2.94 -5.79 -3.65
C LYS A 161 1.71 -6.15 -4.47
N VAL A 162 1.92 -6.89 -5.53
CA VAL A 162 0.87 -7.16 -6.52
C VAL A 162 0.59 -8.66 -6.60
N GLU A 163 -0.69 -9.00 -6.58
CA GLU A 163 -1.19 -10.35 -6.76
C GLU A 163 -2.18 -10.36 -7.93
N LYS A 164 -1.86 -11.08 -8.99
CA LYS A 164 -2.81 -11.36 -10.09
C LYS A 164 -3.60 -12.62 -9.75
N LYS A 165 -4.92 -12.55 -9.89
CA LYS A 165 -5.81 -13.73 -9.88
C LYS A 165 -6.25 -14.14 -11.25
#